data_c4689ccbd1e33d6a4f398c857cb61bed
#
_entry.id   c4689ccbd1e33d6a4f398c857cb61bed
#
_cell.length_a   1.000
_cell.length_b   1.000
_cell.length_c   1.000
_cell.angle_alpha   90.00
_cell.angle_beta   90.00
_cell.angle_gamma   90.00
#
_symmetry.space_group_name_H-M   'P 1'
#
loop_
_entity.id
_entity.type
_entity.pdbx_description
1 polymer ?
#
loop_
_entity_poly.entity_id
_entity_poly.type
_entity_poly.pdbx_seq_one_letter_code
_entity_poly.pdbx_strand_id
1 'polypeptide(L)'
;NHESELRSDGYLFMKIINRAIEIKNNVNNEIKLGSLDIQRDWSYAGDVMKAAKLIIESDNGEDYVIGSGKPTSIKSLVEFVFRYFDLDYLNYFQEDKNLLRPNEPKIKYSSPKKIKEDFGWETKLTVNDILEKCIEQKLLEFNT
;
A
#
# COMPACT_ATOMS: atom_id res chain seq x y z
N ASN A 1 7.01 1.33 -5.04
CA ASN A 1 5.54 1.35 -4.94
C ASN A 1 5.10 2.55 -4.11
N HIS A 2 4.10 3.27 -4.56
CA HIS A 2 3.51 4.37 -3.80
C HIS A 2 1.99 4.34 -3.93
N GLU A 3 1.29 4.73 -2.88
CA GLU A 3 -0.15 4.68 -2.76
C GLU A 3 -0.70 6.00 -2.23
N SER A 4 -1.96 6.25 -2.51
CA SER A 4 -2.71 7.38 -1.96
C SER A 4 -4.21 7.11 -2.05
N GLU A 5 -5.00 7.98 -1.44
CA GLU A 5 -6.44 8.06 -1.53
C GLU A 5 -6.97 8.22 -2.97
N LEU A 6 -6.13 8.67 -3.91
CA LEU A 6 -6.45 8.83 -5.33
C LEU A 6 -6.15 7.58 -6.18
N ARG A 7 -5.76 6.47 -5.54
CA ARG A 7 -5.45 5.22 -6.25
C ARG A 7 -6.71 4.61 -6.86
N SER A 8 -6.62 4.17 -8.11
CA SER A 8 -7.75 3.48 -8.78
C SER A 8 -7.99 2.08 -8.20
N ASP A 9 -9.24 1.60 -8.31
CA ASP A 9 -9.75 0.38 -7.65
C ASP A 9 -9.07 -0.93 -8.07
N GLY A 10 -8.42 -0.98 -9.25
CA GLY A 10 -7.72 -2.17 -9.74
C GLY A 10 -6.45 -2.54 -8.98
N TYR A 11 -5.95 -1.69 -8.10
CA TYR A 11 -4.71 -1.92 -7.35
C TYR A 11 -4.95 -2.56 -5.99
N LEU A 12 -3.90 -3.20 -5.46
CA LEU A 12 -3.98 -4.05 -4.27
C LEU A 12 -4.62 -3.36 -3.05
N PHE A 13 -4.19 -2.13 -2.73
CA PHE A 13 -4.74 -1.39 -1.58
C PHE A 13 -6.24 -1.20 -1.72
N MET A 14 -6.68 -0.65 -2.85
CA MET A 14 -8.12 -0.40 -3.09
C MET A 14 -8.91 -1.70 -3.25
N LYS A 15 -8.32 -2.75 -3.83
CA LYS A 15 -8.95 -4.07 -3.91
C LYS A 15 -9.25 -4.63 -2.52
N ILE A 16 -8.31 -4.52 -1.57
CA ILE A 16 -8.51 -4.99 -0.19
C ILE A 16 -9.57 -4.15 0.51
N ILE A 17 -9.49 -2.82 0.39
CA ILE A 17 -10.41 -1.88 1.04
C ILE A 17 -11.83 -2.05 0.52
N ASN A 18 -12.04 -2.00 -0.80
CA ASN A 18 -13.35 -2.16 -1.42
C ASN A 18 -13.98 -3.50 -1.03
N ARG A 19 -13.18 -4.59 -1.03
CA ARG A 19 -13.69 -5.90 -0.65
C ARG A 19 -14.09 -5.96 0.83
N ALA A 20 -13.33 -5.36 1.74
CA ALA A 20 -13.70 -5.30 3.15
C ALA A 20 -15.01 -4.50 3.36
N ILE A 21 -15.21 -3.40 2.65
CA ILE A 21 -16.45 -2.61 2.65
C ILE A 21 -17.62 -3.46 2.12
N GLU A 22 -17.45 -4.14 0.99
CA GLU A 22 -18.47 -5.03 0.41
C GLU A 22 -18.87 -6.15 1.37
N ILE A 23 -17.90 -6.77 2.05
CA ILE A 23 -18.15 -7.81 3.05
C ILE A 23 -18.90 -7.24 4.25
N LYS A 24 -18.48 -6.08 4.78
CA LYS A 24 -19.17 -5.41 5.89
C LYS A 24 -20.62 -5.09 5.57
N ASN A 25 -20.92 -4.77 4.32
CA ASN A 25 -22.28 -4.45 3.83
C ASN A 25 -23.04 -5.68 3.30
N ASN A 26 -22.54 -6.90 3.50
CA ASN A 26 -23.13 -8.16 3.02
C ASN A 26 -23.35 -8.23 1.49
N VAL A 27 -22.57 -7.48 0.72
CA VAL A 27 -22.57 -7.51 -0.75
C VAL A 27 -21.67 -8.62 -1.28
N ASN A 28 -20.65 -8.98 -0.51
CA ASN A 28 -19.69 -10.04 -0.84
C ASN A 28 -19.38 -10.87 0.38
N ASN A 29 -18.77 -12.05 0.20
CA ASN A 29 -18.44 -12.99 1.26
C ASN A 29 -17.03 -13.56 1.16
N GLU A 30 -16.20 -13.10 0.21
CA GLU A 30 -14.84 -13.59 0.03
C GLU A 30 -13.89 -12.52 -0.53
N ILE A 31 -12.60 -12.66 -0.21
CA ILE A 31 -11.50 -11.95 -0.87
C ILE A 31 -10.51 -12.94 -1.46
N LYS A 32 -10.28 -12.88 -2.78
CA LYS A 32 -9.28 -13.70 -3.49
C LYS A 32 -8.01 -12.90 -3.73
N LEU A 33 -6.91 -13.36 -3.16
CA LEU A 33 -5.57 -12.81 -3.35
C LEU A 33 -4.58 -13.94 -3.64
N GLY A 34 -3.41 -13.61 -4.18
CA GLY A 34 -2.29 -14.53 -4.25
C GLY A 34 -1.67 -14.75 -2.86
N SER A 35 -0.35 -15.00 -2.82
CA SER A 35 0.34 -15.22 -1.55
C SER A 35 0.32 -13.99 -0.65
N LEU A 36 -0.11 -14.17 0.60
CA LEU A 36 -0.09 -13.16 1.64
C LEU A 36 1.32 -12.91 2.21
N ASP A 37 2.28 -13.80 1.96
CA ASP A 37 3.64 -13.72 2.49
C ASP A 37 4.53 -12.74 1.72
N ILE A 38 4.08 -12.26 0.57
CA ILE A 38 4.81 -11.30 -0.24
C ILE A 38 4.92 -9.98 0.50
N GLN A 39 6.14 -9.45 0.56
CA GLN A 39 6.43 -8.17 1.21
C GLN A 39 6.90 -7.15 0.18
N ARG A 40 6.38 -5.93 0.29
CA ARG A 40 6.75 -4.78 -0.54
C ARG A 40 6.92 -3.55 0.32
N ASP A 41 7.68 -2.62 -0.20
CA ASP A 41 7.86 -1.30 0.38
C ASP A 41 6.82 -0.37 -0.26
N TRP A 42 5.86 0.09 0.53
CA TRP A 42 4.86 1.07 0.11
C TRP A 42 5.10 2.41 0.79
N SER A 43 5.06 3.46 -0.01
CA SER A 43 5.22 4.83 0.46
C SER A 43 3.98 5.66 0.12
N TYR A 44 3.78 6.77 0.80
CA TYR A 44 2.73 7.72 0.45
C TYR A 44 3.12 8.52 -0.81
N ALA A 45 2.21 8.61 -1.78
CA ALA A 45 2.48 9.31 -3.04
C ALA A 45 2.87 10.78 -2.81
N GLY A 46 2.25 11.45 -1.85
CA GLY A 46 2.60 12.83 -1.50
C GLY A 46 4.03 12.99 -0.99
N ASP A 47 4.56 12.01 -0.25
CA ASP A 47 5.94 12.03 0.21
C ASP A 47 6.92 11.77 -0.95
N VAL A 48 6.56 10.85 -1.87
CA VAL A 48 7.34 10.59 -3.10
C VAL A 48 7.41 11.85 -3.97
N MET A 49 6.31 12.60 -4.11
CA MET A 49 6.30 13.85 -4.87
C MET A 49 7.15 14.94 -4.22
N LYS A 50 7.23 15.01 -2.89
CA LYS A 50 8.16 15.90 -2.18
C LYS A 50 9.62 15.54 -2.47
N ALA A 51 9.96 14.25 -2.50
CA ALA A 51 11.29 13.79 -2.91
C ALA A 51 11.61 14.20 -4.34
N ALA A 52 10.69 13.96 -5.28
CA ALA A 52 10.86 14.35 -6.68
C ALA A 52 11.10 15.87 -6.83
N LYS A 53 10.35 16.69 -6.07
CA LYS A 53 10.55 18.14 -6.05
C LYS A 53 11.97 18.52 -5.58
N LEU A 54 12.43 17.94 -4.45
CA LEU A 54 13.78 18.20 -3.95
C LEU A 54 14.87 17.86 -4.98
N ILE A 55 14.72 16.73 -5.68
CA ILE A 55 15.67 16.30 -6.71
C ILE A 55 15.68 17.28 -7.90
N ILE A 56 14.50 17.70 -8.37
CA ILE A 56 14.36 18.61 -9.51
C ILE A 56 14.91 20.02 -9.19
N GLU A 57 14.73 20.48 -7.95
CA GLU A 57 15.19 21.79 -7.48
C GLU A 57 16.69 21.79 -7.10
N SER A 58 17.36 20.63 -7.10
CA SER A 58 18.79 20.53 -6.84
C SER A 58 19.61 20.72 -8.11
N ASP A 59 20.81 21.25 -7.95
CA ASP A 59 21.78 21.35 -9.05
C ASP A 59 22.48 20.01 -9.37
N ASN A 60 22.14 18.95 -8.62
CA ASN A 60 22.73 17.60 -8.74
C ASN A 60 21.85 16.71 -9.62
N GLY A 61 22.26 16.49 -10.87
CA GLY A 61 21.62 15.56 -11.79
C GLY A 61 21.98 14.09 -11.48
N GLU A 62 21.56 13.59 -10.29
CA GLU A 62 21.89 12.24 -9.84
C GLU A 62 20.66 11.35 -9.68
N ASP A 63 20.90 10.01 -9.71
CA ASP A 63 19.87 9.00 -9.50
C ASP A 63 19.61 8.77 -8.01
N TYR A 64 18.33 8.72 -7.62
CA TYR A 64 17.89 8.46 -6.26
C TYR A 64 16.87 7.33 -6.18
N VAL A 65 17.01 6.50 -5.16
CA VAL A 65 15.99 5.52 -4.77
C VAL A 65 15.06 6.16 -3.76
N ILE A 66 13.76 6.20 -4.08
CA ILE A 66 12.71 6.77 -3.24
C ILE A 66 11.83 5.64 -2.71
N GLY A 67 11.68 5.58 -1.39
CA GLY A 67 10.84 4.60 -0.70
C GLY A 67 10.99 4.68 0.81
N SER A 68 10.27 3.82 1.53
CA SER A 68 10.31 3.84 3.00
C SER A 68 11.48 3.05 3.59
N GLY A 69 12.02 2.10 2.84
CA GLY A 69 13.00 1.13 3.33
C GLY A 69 12.40 0.06 4.26
N LYS A 70 11.08 0.03 4.43
CA LYS A 70 10.38 -0.86 5.36
C LYS A 70 9.43 -1.79 4.60
N PRO A 71 9.80 -3.06 4.39
CA PRO A 71 8.90 -4.00 3.73
C PRO A 71 7.73 -4.36 4.65
N THR A 72 6.52 -4.39 4.08
CA THR A 72 5.29 -4.81 4.76
C THR A 72 4.66 -5.95 3.97
N SER A 73 4.13 -6.97 4.66
CA SER A 73 3.48 -8.11 4.02
C SER A 73 2.07 -7.77 3.55
N ILE A 74 1.62 -8.44 2.49
CA ILE A 74 0.22 -8.35 2.06
C ILE A 74 -0.71 -8.82 3.20
N LYS A 75 -0.28 -9.82 3.98
CA LYS A 75 -1.00 -10.27 5.17
C LYS A 75 -1.28 -9.11 6.12
N SER A 76 -0.26 -8.33 6.46
CA SER A 76 -0.41 -7.18 7.38
C SER A 76 -1.38 -6.12 6.85
N LEU A 77 -1.42 -5.89 5.51
CA LEU A 77 -2.39 -4.97 4.90
C LEU A 77 -3.82 -5.49 5.08
N VAL A 78 -4.03 -6.78 4.78
CA VAL A 78 -5.35 -7.42 4.91
C VAL A 78 -5.82 -7.41 6.36
N GLU A 79 -4.96 -7.82 7.30
CA GLU A 79 -5.25 -7.81 8.73
C GLU A 79 -5.64 -6.41 9.23
N PHE A 80 -4.91 -5.39 8.81
CA PHE A 80 -5.20 -4.01 9.20
C PHE A 80 -6.56 -3.55 8.69
N VAL A 81 -6.81 -3.70 7.38
CA VAL A 81 -8.06 -3.26 6.76
C VAL A 81 -9.28 -4.01 7.32
N PHE A 82 -9.19 -5.33 7.44
CA PHE A 82 -10.31 -6.11 7.96
C PHE A 82 -10.61 -5.78 9.42
N ARG A 83 -9.58 -5.60 10.25
CA ARG A 83 -9.74 -5.16 11.64
C ARG A 83 -10.39 -3.78 11.76
N TYR A 84 -10.09 -2.86 10.83
CA TYR A 84 -10.73 -1.54 10.82
C TYR A 84 -12.26 -1.63 10.70
N PHE A 85 -12.77 -2.66 10.04
CA PHE A 85 -14.20 -2.94 9.88
C PHE A 85 -14.76 -3.96 10.89
N ASP A 86 -14.01 -4.33 11.93
CA ASP A 86 -14.36 -5.39 12.89
C ASP A 86 -14.58 -6.77 12.25
N LEU A 87 -13.81 -7.07 11.19
CA LEU A 87 -13.86 -8.34 10.48
C LEU A 87 -12.59 -9.16 10.76
N ASP A 88 -12.75 -10.48 10.88
CA ASP A 88 -11.62 -11.42 10.85
C ASP A 88 -11.42 -11.91 9.42
N TYR A 89 -10.31 -11.51 8.79
CA TYR A 89 -10.01 -11.84 7.40
C TYR A 89 -9.94 -13.35 7.14
N LEU A 90 -9.61 -14.17 8.15
CA LEU A 90 -9.53 -15.64 8.02
C LEU A 90 -10.86 -16.26 7.59
N ASN A 91 -11.97 -15.62 7.91
CA ASN A 91 -13.29 -16.09 7.52
C ASN A 91 -13.64 -15.81 6.04
N TYR A 92 -12.86 -14.96 5.37
CA TYR A 92 -13.20 -14.44 4.04
C TYR A 92 -12.08 -14.63 3.01
N PHE A 93 -10.85 -14.87 3.47
CA PHE A 93 -9.69 -14.98 2.58
C PHE A 93 -9.65 -16.34 1.88
N GLN A 94 -9.41 -16.32 0.57
CA GLN A 94 -9.09 -17.48 -0.25
C GLN A 94 -7.83 -17.20 -1.09
N GLU A 95 -6.86 -18.11 -1.04
CA GLU A 95 -5.71 -18.05 -1.92
C GLU A 95 -6.10 -18.45 -3.35
N ASP A 96 -5.85 -17.58 -4.31
CA ASP A 96 -6.02 -17.87 -5.72
C ASP A 96 -4.65 -18.09 -6.38
N LYS A 97 -4.36 -19.34 -6.73
CA LYS A 97 -3.10 -19.74 -7.38
C LYS A 97 -2.89 -19.08 -8.75
N ASN A 98 -3.95 -18.68 -9.45
CA ASN A 98 -3.85 -18.00 -10.74
C ASN A 98 -3.30 -16.56 -10.58
N LEU A 99 -3.34 -16.00 -9.38
CA LEU A 99 -2.77 -14.69 -9.04
C LEU A 99 -1.31 -14.77 -8.60
N LEU A 100 -0.75 -15.97 -8.48
CA LEU A 100 0.66 -16.17 -8.15
C LEU A 100 1.51 -15.87 -9.39
N ARG A 101 2.54 -15.05 -9.22
CA ARG A 101 3.49 -14.75 -10.29
C ARG A 101 4.68 -15.71 -10.21
N PRO A 102 5.03 -16.40 -11.31
CA PRO A 102 6.24 -17.22 -11.33
C PRO A 102 7.48 -16.40 -10.97
N ASN A 103 8.34 -16.97 -10.13
CA ASN A 103 9.62 -16.35 -9.73
C ASN A 103 9.49 -14.97 -9.05
N GLU A 104 8.34 -14.66 -8.46
CA GLU A 104 8.21 -13.40 -7.73
C GLU A 104 9.01 -13.41 -6.42
N PRO A 105 9.96 -12.48 -6.21
CA PRO A 105 10.68 -12.39 -4.95
C PRO A 105 9.74 -12.15 -3.78
N LYS A 106 9.90 -12.94 -2.71
CA LYS A 106 9.06 -12.78 -1.51
C LYS A 106 9.19 -11.38 -0.91
N ILE A 107 10.38 -10.81 -0.90
CA ILE A 107 10.65 -9.50 -0.29
C ILE A 107 11.28 -8.60 -1.35
N LYS A 108 10.71 -7.40 -1.52
CA LYS A 108 11.29 -6.28 -2.27
C LYS A 108 11.11 -5.00 -1.46
N TYR A 109 12.21 -4.31 -1.21
CA TYR A 109 12.19 -3.02 -0.53
C TYR A 109 13.30 -2.12 -1.09
N SER A 110 13.15 -0.83 -0.85
CA SER A 110 14.09 0.20 -1.28
C SER A 110 15.17 0.47 -0.23
N SER A 111 16.24 1.13 -0.64
CA SER A 111 17.21 1.72 0.27
C SER A 111 17.32 3.22 -0.02
N PRO A 112 16.56 4.06 0.71
CA PRO A 112 16.53 5.51 0.46
C PRO A 112 17.71 6.24 1.14
N LYS A 113 18.82 5.56 1.40
CA LYS A 113 19.96 6.10 2.16
C LYS A 113 20.50 7.39 1.52
N LYS A 114 20.76 7.38 0.22
CA LYS A 114 21.36 8.51 -0.49
C LYS A 114 20.47 9.76 -0.43
N ILE A 115 19.18 9.63 -0.71
CA ILE A 115 18.27 10.80 -0.67
C ILE A 115 18.13 11.35 0.75
N LYS A 116 18.22 10.49 1.78
CA LYS A 116 18.24 10.90 3.17
C LYS A 116 19.51 11.66 3.52
N GLU A 117 20.67 11.20 3.05
CA GLU A 117 21.97 11.85 3.31
C GLU A 117 22.07 13.21 2.60
N ASP A 118 21.61 13.30 1.34
CA ASP A 118 21.77 14.50 0.51
C ASP A 118 20.71 15.57 0.80
N PHE A 119 19.47 15.16 1.12
CA PHE A 119 18.32 16.08 1.28
C PHE A 119 17.62 15.99 2.64
N GLY A 120 18.06 15.10 3.55
CA GLY A 120 17.34 14.85 4.80
C GLY A 120 15.93 14.29 4.61
N TRP A 121 15.62 13.79 3.40
CA TRP A 121 14.28 13.31 3.08
C TRP A 121 14.04 11.87 3.62
N GLU A 122 12.85 11.67 4.16
CA GLU A 122 12.31 10.37 4.52
C GLU A 122 10.77 10.39 4.42
N THR A 123 10.17 9.21 4.34
CA THR A 123 8.70 9.10 4.34
C THR A 123 8.13 9.58 5.67
N LYS A 124 7.00 10.30 5.61
CA LYS A 124 6.30 10.82 6.80
C LYS A 124 5.24 9.86 7.29
N LEU A 125 4.53 9.21 6.35
CA LEU A 125 3.42 8.32 6.67
C LEU A 125 3.89 6.86 6.68
N THR A 126 3.35 6.10 7.64
CA THR A 126 3.46 4.64 7.67
C THR A 126 2.45 4.01 6.71
N VAL A 127 2.61 2.71 6.42
CA VAL A 127 1.65 1.96 5.60
C VAL A 127 0.24 1.99 6.22
N ASN A 128 0.13 1.95 7.55
CA ASN A 128 -1.15 2.02 8.24
C ASN A 128 -1.82 3.39 8.06
N ASP A 129 -1.05 4.48 8.19
CA ASP A 129 -1.57 5.84 7.93
C ASP A 129 -2.08 5.99 6.50
N ILE A 130 -1.39 5.37 5.52
CA ILE A 130 -1.82 5.38 4.11
C ILE A 130 -3.12 4.60 3.95
N LEU A 131 -3.24 3.42 4.57
CA LEU A 131 -4.45 2.62 4.53
C LEU A 131 -5.64 3.36 5.15
N GLU A 132 -5.46 4.01 6.31
CA GLU A 132 -6.51 4.82 6.95
C GLU A 132 -7.00 5.91 6.01
N LYS A 133 -6.10 6.71 5.42
CA LYS A 133 -6.48 7.74 4.43
C LYS A 133 -7.28 7.18 3.26
N CYS A 134 -6.85 6.03 2.73
CA CYS A 134 -7.56 5.37 1.63
C CYS A 134 -8.95 4.87 2.05
N ILE A 135 -9.08 4.32 3.27
CA ILE A 135 -10.37 3.85 3.81
C ILE A 135 -11.31 5.04 4.02
N GLU A 136 -10.84 6.10 4.66
CA GLU A 136 -11.64 7.31 4.92
C GLU A 136 -12.17 7.92 3.62
N GLN A 137 -11.33 8.03 2.59
CA GLN A 137 -11.75 8.53 1.28
C GLN A 137 -12.81 7.64 0.65
N LYS A 138 -12.63 6.31 0.69
CA LYS A 138 -13.63 5.38 0.15
C LYS A 138 -14.96 5.44 0.90
N LEU A 139 -14.94 5.57 2.22
CA LEU A 139 -16.18 5.72 3.02
C LEU A 139 -16.92 7.01 2.67
N LEU A 140 -16.22 8.11 2.36
CA LEU A 140 -16.85 9.35 1.89
C LEU A 140 -17.54 9.14 0.53
N GLU A 141 -16.91 8.40 -0.41
CA GLU A 141 -17.49 8.10 -1.72
C GLU A 141 -18.75 7.21 -1.64
N PHE A 142 -18.80 6.30 -0.65
CA PHE A 142 -19.97 5.43 -0.44
C PHE A 142 -21.17 6.15 0.21
N ASN A 143 -20.94 7.28 0.88
CA ASN A 143 -21.98 8.04 1.57
C ASN A 143 -22.55 9.20 0.71
N THR A 144 -22.07 9.38 -0.52
CA THR A 144 -22.53 10.36 -1.51
C THR A 144 -23.31 9.68 -2.61
#